data_55eb47723b107af82d06fc885df980f5
#
_entry.id   55eb47723b107af82d06fc885df980f5
#
_cell.length_a   1.000
_cell.length_b   1.000
_cell.length_c   1.000
_cell.angle_alpha   90.00
_cell.angle_beta   90.00
_cell.angle_gamma   90.00
#
_symmetry.space_group_name_H-M   'P 1'
#
loop_
_entity.id
_entity.type
_entity.pdbx_description
1 polymer ?
#
loop_
_entity_poly.entity_id
_entity_poly.type
_entity_poly.pdbx_seq_one_letter_code
_entity_poly.pdbx_strand_id
1 'polypeptide(L)'
;MVPFAKIDLKDDKGNIIETITADDKGAYSFETEYDKNFALAGSKANYFDGKNTTSTFTTEPIVYADVVLEKDPGLSLYALVSDKKTGLPLEGVTVYLTDNMSGKTKKITTPITGDFREALFGKKLNDRGSYNLVLQKEGYFAKTVTYNTVFDKPGQYDIQSVLDLGLDPQVTDLAEMVQINPINFDLNKYVIRPNAAVELDKIVAIMNKYPYMVVELGSHTDCRASIAYNMKLSDNRAKASAAYIKKKITNPERIYGKGYGESRLLNDCGCEGNVKSDCSEEEHEKNRRTEFKVISTGDDKIKVNNTSTDSF
;
A
#
# COMPACT_ATOMS: atom_id res chain seq x y z
N MET A 1 -0.25 7.37 -41.83
CA MET A 1 -1.55 6.83 -42.28
C MET A 1 -1.76 5.48 -41.58
N VAL A 2 -3.01 5.12 -41.24
CA VAL A 2 -3.35 3.90 -40.49
C VAL A 2 -4.24 3.03 -41.38
N PRO A 3 -3.67 1.99 -42.05
CA PRO A 3 -4.41 1.14 -42.94
C PRO A 3 -5.47 0.33 -42.19
N PHE A 4 -6.56 -0.02 -42.87
CA PHE A 4 -7.64 -0.85 -42.37
C PHE A 4 -8.28 -0.36 -41.06
N ALA A 5 -8.30 0.94 -40.83
CA ALA A 5 -9.07 1.53 -39.73
C ALA A 5 -10.55 1.52 -40.04
N LYS A 6 -11.40 1.26 -39.06
CA LYS A 6 -12.84 1.41 -39.16
C LYS A 6 -13.19 2.89 -39.04
N ILE A 7 -13.99 3.42 -40.00
CA ILE A 7 -14.45 4.80 -40.00
C ILE A 7 -15.96 4.82 -40.00
N ASP A 8 -16.57 5.45 -39.02
CA ASP A 8 -18.01 5.68 -38.92
C ASP A 8 -18.30 7.14 -39.34
N LEU A 9 -19.18 7.32 -40.33
CA LEU A 9 -19.81 8.60 -40.68
C LEU A 9 -21.06 8.74 -39.83
N LYS A 10 -21.23 9.91 -39.19
CA LYS A 10 -22.38 10.21 -38.31
C LYS A 10 -23.07 11.50 -38.73
N ASP A 11 -24.40 11.53 -38.51
CA ASP A 11 -25.20 12.75 -38.64
C ASP A 11 -24.93 13.76 -37.51
N ASP A 12 -25.58 14.92 -37.57
CA ASP A 12 -25.52 15.98 -36.56
C ASP A 12 -26.08 15.58 -35.18
N LYS A 13 -26.86 14.48 -35.12
CA LYS A 13 -27.40 13.89 -33.88
C LYS A 13 -26.51 12.78 -33.31
N GLY A 14 -25.42 12.44 -34.02
CA GLY A 14 -24.48 11.39 -33.61
C GLY A 14 -24.86 9.96 -34.02
N ASN A 15 -25.95 9.78 -34.83
CA ASN A 15 -26.31 8.47 -35.37
C ASN A 15 -25.36 8.10 -36.49
N ILE A 16 -24.97 6.81 -36.54
CA ILE A 16 -24.13 6.28 -37.61
C ILE A 16 -24.96 6.18 -38.88
N ILE A 17 -24.51 6.88 -39.93
CA ILE A 17 -25.08 6.81 -41.27
C ILE A 17 -24.49 5.63 -42.03
N GLU A 18 -23.15 5.52 -42.01
CA GLU A 18 -22.41 4.52 -42.73
C GLU A 18 -21.11 4.16 -41.96
N THR A 19 -20.64 2.95 -42.18
CA THR A 19 -19.35 2.46 -41.62
C THR A 19 -18.55 1.82 -42.75
N ILE A 20 -17.30 2.25 -42.93
CA ILE A 20 -16.38 1.66 -43.91
C ILE A 20 -15.05 1.27 -43.23
N THR A 21 -14.28 0.48 -43.96
CA THR A 21 -12.88 0.19 -43.59
C THR A 21 -11.95 0.91 -44.57
N ALA A 22 -11.02 1.68 -44.05
CA ALA A 22 -9.98 2.34 -44.85
C ALA A 22 -9.13 1.29 -45.60
N ASP A 23 -8.59 1.66 -46.74
CA ASP A 23 -7.75 0.83 -47.58
C ASP A 23 -6.34 0.57 -46.96
N ASP A 24 -5.45 -0.09 -47.70
CA ASP A 24 -4.09 -0.38 -47.34
C ASP A 24 -3.19 0.85 -47.15
N LYS A 25 -3.63 2.01 -47.67
CA LYS A 25 -2.98 3.32 -47.51
C LYS A 25 -3.66 4.20 -46.45
N GLY A 26 -4.76 3.69 -45.83
CA GLY A 26 -5.53 4.43 -44.84
C GLY A 26 -6.49 5.48 -45.48
N ALA A 27 -6.77 5.37 -46.77
CA ALA A 27 -7.73 6.24 -47.44
C ALA A 27 -9.17 5.68 -47.32
N TYR A 28 -10.14 6.56 -47.28
CA TYR A 28 -11.56 6.24 -47.23
C TYR A 28 -12.40 7.33 -47.93
N SER A 29 -13.61 6.99 -48.33
CA SER A 29 -14.56 7.95 -48.95
C SER A 29 -15.99 7.57 -48.62
N PHE A 30 -16.82 8.57 -48.47
CA PHE A 30 -18.27 8.45 -48.30
C PHE A 30 -18.97 9.28 -49.36
N GLU A 31 -20.09 8.79 -49.85
CA GLU A 31 -21.01 9.59 -50.63
C GLU A 31 -21.99 10.28 -49.67
N THR A 32 -22.10 11.59 -49.74
CA THR A 32 -22.88 12.38 -48.80
C THR A 32 -23.77 13.40 -49.49
N GLU A 33 -24.82 13.83 -48.77
CA GLU A 33 -25.69 14.93 -49.23
C GLU A 33 -24.98 16.29 -49.09
N TYR A 34 -25.39 17.28 -49.88
CA TYR A 34 -24.97 18.66 -49.75
C TYR A 34 -25.62 19.32 -48.53
N ASP A 35 -25.05 20.43 -48.10
CA ASP A 35 -25.54 21.31 -47.04
C ASP A 35 -25.82 20.58 -45.71
N LYS A 36 -24.94 19.67 -45.33
CA LYS A 36 -25.00 18.90 -44.08
C LYS A 36 -23.71 19.01 -43.25
N ASN A 37 -23.88 18.82 -41.93
CA ASN A 37 -22.75 18.60 -41.02
C ASN A 37 -22.63 17.12 -40.70
N PHE A 38 -21.39 16.65 -40.65
CA PHE A 38 -21.06 15.26 -40.36
C PHE A 38 -20.00 15.18 -39.27
N ALA A 39 -20.05 14.13 -38.48
CA ALA A 39 -18.96 13.71 -37.57
C ALA A 39 -18.36 12.40 -38.08
N LEU A 40 -17.03 12.31 -38.00
CA LEU A 40 -16.26 11.11 -38.31
C LEU A 40 -15.70 10.55 -37.03
N ALA A 41 -15.80 9.24 -36.86
CA ALA A 41 -15.15 8.52 -35.77
C ALA A 41 -14.34 7.35 -36.34
N GLY A 42 -13.04 7.36 -36.07
CA GLY A 42 -12.13 6.29 -36.48
C GLY A 42 -11.70 5.43 -35.31
N SER A 43 -11.63 4.12 -35.54
CA SER A 43 -11.15 3.16 -34.56
C SER A 43 -10.27 2.08 -35.19
N LYS A 44 -9.29 1.59 -34.42
CA LYS A 44 -8.46 0.43 -34.78
C LYS A 44 -7.83 -0.19 -33.54
N ALA A 45 -7.69 -1.49 -33.51
CA ALA A 45 -7.00 -2.21 -32.42
C ALA A 45 -5.57 -1.63 -32.22
N ASN A 46 -5.20 -1.42 -30.95
CA ASN A 46 -3.93 -0.82 -30.53
C ASN A 46 -3.75 0.67 -30.93
N TYR A 47 -4.85 1.38 -31.16
CA TYR A 47 -4.89 2.82 -31.36
C TYR A 47 -5.98 3.43 -30.48
N PHE A 48 -5.79 4.67 -30.09
CA PHE A 48 -6.86 5.48 -29.49
C PHE A 48 -7.83 5.91 -30.59
N ASP A 49 -9.12 5.95 -30.25
CA ASP A 49 -10.15 6.40 -31.18
C ASP A 49 -9.93 7.86 -31.56
N GLY A 50 -10.06 8.14 -32.87
CA GLY A 50 -9.98 9.47 -33.42
C GLY A 50 -11.36 10.01 -33.76
N LYS A 51 -11.50 11.33 -33.74
CA LYS A 51 -12.72 12.03 -34.15
C LYS A 51 -12.38 13.26 -34.98
N ASN A 52 -13.25 13.58 -35.94
CA ASN A 52 -13.21 14.84 -36.67
C ASN A 52 -14.65 15.24 -37.06
N THR A 53 -14.83 16.46 -37.44
CA THR A 53 -16.09 16.98 -37.98
C THR A 53 -15.84 17.63 -39.34
N THR A 54 -16.81 17.54 -40.22
CA THR A 54 -16.75 18.15 -41.54
C THR A 54 -18.13 18.65 -41.96
N SER A 55 -18.19 19.44 -43.02
CA SER A 55 -19.46 19.89 -43.57
C SER A 55 -19.39 19.91 -45.08
N THR A 56 -20.54 19.73 -45.73
CA THR A 56 -20.73 19.80 -47.19
C THR A 56 -21.38 21.11 -47.61
N PHE A 57 -21.28 22.18 -46.78
CA PHE A 57 -21.67 23.57 -47.14
C PHE A 57 -20.60 24.20 -48.03
N THR A 58 -20.41 23.64 -49.23
CA THR A 58 -19.39 24.08 -50.18
C THR A 58 -19.83 23.75 -51.60
N THR A 59 -19.28 24.49 -52.57
CA THR A 59 -19.45 24.18 -53.99
C THR A 59 -18.45 23.16 -54.53
N GLU A 60 -17.47 22.79 -53.71
CA GLU A 60 -16.46 21.79 -54.06
C GLU A 60 -17.08 20.39 -54.09
N PRO A 61 -16.81 19.60 -55.14
CA PRO A 61 -17.37 18.26 -55.27
C PRO A 61 -16.78 17.24 -54.29
N ILE A 62 -15.64 17.55 -53.68
CA ILE A 62 -14.95 16.66 -52.71
C ILE A 62 -14.53 17.49 -51.50
N VAL A 63 -14.87 17.02 -50.30
CA VAL A 63 -14.42 17.59 -49.02
C VAL A 63 -13.46 16.63 -48.36
N TYR A 64 -12.28 17.11 -48.05
CA TYR A 64 -11.27 16.29 -47.34
C TYR A 64 -11.41 16.44 -45.82
N ALA A 65 -11.41 15.30 -45.12
CA ALA A 65 -11.45 15.27 -43.67
C ALA A 65 -10.64 14.09 -43.14
N ASP A 66 -9.59 14.38 -42.40
CA ASP A 66 -8.71 13.34 -41.80
C ASP A 66 -9.17 12.96 -40.41
N VAL A 67 -9.18 11.67 -40.08
CA VAL A 67 -9.34 11.17 -38.72
C VAL A 67 -7.98 10.67 -38.23
N VAL A 68 -7.44 11.35 -37.22
CA VAL A 68 -6.13 11.02 -36.67
C VAL A 68 -6.31 9.95 -35.59
N LEU A 69 -5.67 8.78 -35.77
CA LEU A 69 -5.56 7.72 -34.77
C LEU A 69 -4.15 7.72 -34.20
N GLU A 70 -4.04 7.84 -32.89
CA GLU A 70 -2.78 7.77 -32.17
C GLU A 70 -2.54 6.34 -31.68
N LYS A 71 -1.32 5.82 -31.85
CA LYS A 71 -0.99 4.46 -31.42
C LYS A 71 -1.05 4.35 -29.90
N ASP A 72 -1.81 3.37 -29.39
CA ASP A 72 -1.82 3.05 -27.96
C ASP A 72 -0.46 2.45 -27.57
N PRO A 73 0.26 3.05 -26.62
CA PRO A 73 1.54 2.54 -26.14
C PRO A 73 1.42 1.23 -25.34
N GLY A 74 0.21 0.75 -25.02
CA GLY A 74 -0.03 -0.48 -24.27
C GLY A 74 0.52 -0.41 -22.85
N LEU A 75 0.38 0.73 -22.18
CA LEU A 75 0.91 0.94 -20.83
C LEU A 75 0.23 0.03 -19.82
N SER A 76 1.01 -0.57 -18.94
CA SER A 76 0.51 -1.39 -17.84
C SER A 76 1.44 -1.31 -16.63
N LEU A 77 0.86 -1.47 -15.45
CA LEU A 77 1.60 -1.67 -14.19
C LEU A 77 1.72 -3.16 -13.91
N TYR A 78 2.86 -3.58 -13.41
CA TYR A 78 3.14 -4.94 -12.97
C TYR A 78 3.80 -4.92 -11.61
N ALA A 79 3.44 -5.85 -10.74
CA ALA A 79 4.11 -6.06 -9.47
C ALA A 79 3.95 -7.49 -8.97
N LEU A 80 4.91 -7.93 -8.17
CA LEU A 80 4.87 -9.15 -7.36
C LEU A 80 4.75 -8.77 -5.89
N VAL A 81 3.77 -9.34 -5.19
CA VAL A 81 3.61 -9.24 -3.75
C VAL A 81 4.16 -10.50 -3.10
N SER A 82 5.00 -10.36 -2.09
CA SER A 82 5.66 -11.49 -1.42
C SER A 82 5.54 -11.42 0.10
N ASP A 83 5.72 -12.54 0.76
CA ASP A 83 5.96 -12.62 2.19
C ASP A 83 7.38 -12.11 2.49
N LYS A 84 7.50 -11.09 3.33
CA LYS A 84 8.79 -10.44 3.57
C LYS A 84 9.77 -11.32 4.38
N LYS A 85 9.25 -12.25 5.17
CA LYS A 85 10.06 -13.17 5.99
C LYS A 85 10.62 -14.31 5.16
N THR A 86 9.82 -14.85 4.22
CA THR A 86 10.20 -16.03 3.42
C THR A 86 10.65 -15.68 2.01
N GLY A 87 10.27 -14.50 1.50
CA GLY A 87 10.50 -14.10 0.11
C GLY A 87 9.55 -14.77 -0.89
N LEU A 88 8.65 -15.65 -0.44
CA LEU A 88 7.73 -16.38 -1.32
C LEU A 88 6.59 -15.49 -1.81
N PRO A 89 6.08 -15.74 -3.05
CA PRO A 89 4.89 -15.06 -3.56
C PRO A 89 3.67 -15.24 -2.64
N LEU A 90 2.84 -14.21 -2.52
CA LEU A 90 1.62 -14.24 -1.71
C LEU A 90 0.37 -14.28 -2.58
N GLU A 91 -0.33 -15.43 -2.54
CA GLU A 91 -1.68 -15.59 -3.07
C GLU A 91 -2.71 -14.84 -2.21
N GLY A 92 -3.80 -14.39 -2.83
CA GLY A 92 -4.99 -13.86 -2.13
C GLY A 92 -4.76 -12.51 -1.43
N VAL A 93 -3.73 -11.75 -1.80
CA VAL A 93 -3.57 -10.37 -1.34
C VAL A 93 -4.58 -9.49 -2.07
N THR A 94 -5.41 -8.76 -1.33
CA THR A 94 -6.23 -7.70 -1.89
C THR A 94 -5.40 -6.44 -2.08
N VAL A 95 -5.26 -6.01 -3.33
CA VAL A 95 -4.58 -4.77 -3.72
C VAL A 95 -5.64 -3.76 -4.16
N TYR A 96 -5.75 -2.64 -3.45
CA TYR A 96 -6.53 -1.50 -3.89
C TYR A 96 -5.58 -0.54 -4.59
N LEU A 97 -5.69 -0.48 -5.90
CA LEU A 97 -4.90 0.40 -6.77
C LEU A 97 -5.72 1.64 -7.07
N THR A 98 -5.30 2.80 -6.57
CA THR A 98 -5.94 4.10 -6.79
C THR A 98 -5.09 4.94 -7.72
N ASP A 99 -5.63 5.37 -8.85
CA ASP A 99 -5.04 6.46 -9.65
C ASP A 99 -5.32 7.79 -8.95
N ASN A 100 -4.29 8.42 -8.41
CA ASN A 100 -4.42 9.68 -7.67
C ASN A 100 -4.82 10.86 -8.56
N MET A 101 -4.66 10.75 -9.88
CA MET A 101 -5.04 11.81 -10.84
C MET A 101 -6.53 11.80 -11.12
N SER A 102 -7.13 10.61 -11.28
CA SER A 102 -8.56 10.44 -11.56
C SER A 102 -9.39 10.16 -10.30
N GLY A 103 -8.77 9.74 -9.20
CA GLY A 103 -9.42 9.30 -7.97
C GLY A 103 -10.07 7.90 -8.08
N LYS A 104 -9.98 7.24 -9.22
CA LYS A 104 -10.54 5.90 -9.42
C LYS A 104 -9.72 4.86 -8.65
N THR A 105 -10.41 3.87 -8.08
CA THR A 105 -9.78 2.76 -7.35
C THR A 105 -10.25 1.43 -7.92
N LYS A 106 -9.31 0.55 -8.24
CA LYS A 106 -9.55 -0.83 -8.65
C LYS A 106 -9.13 -1.79 -7.56
N LYS A 107 -9.96 -2.80 -7.32
CA LYS A 107 -9.64 -3.93 -6.44
C LYS A 107 -9.10 -5.08 -7.26
N ILE A 108 -7.92 -5.58 -6.91
CA ILE A 108 -7.23 -6.70 -7.53
C ILE A 108 -6.95 -7.74 -6.45
N THR A 109 -7.02 -9.03 -6.77
CA THR A 109 -6.60 -10.10 -5.86
C THR A 109 -5.45 -10.86 -6.51
N THR A 110 -4.34 -11.04 -5.80
CA THR A 110 -3.18 -11.76 -6.34
C THR A 110 -3.46 -13.25 -6.48
N PRO A 111 -3.09 -13.87 -7.63
CA PRO A 111 -3.13 -15.32 -7.82
C PRO A 111 -2.03 -16.03 -7.01
N ILE A 112 -1.92 -17.35 -7.13
CA ILE A 112 -0.89 -18.18 -6.49
C ILE A 112 0.55 -17.72 -6.82
N THR A 113 0.75 -17.09 -7.96
CA THR A 113 2.02 -16.50 -8.38
C THR A 113 2.35 -15.19 -7.68
N GLY A 114 1.40 -14.63 -6.90
CA GLY A 114 1.57 -13.41 -6.12
C GLY A 114 1.64 -12.12 -6.93
N ASP A 115 1.63 -12.22 -8.26
CA ASP A 115 1.75 -11.05 -9.14
C ASP A 115 0.39 -10.48 -9.56
N PHE A 116 0.40 -9.25 -10.03
CA PHE A 116 -0.72 -8.64 -10.73
C PHE A 116 -0.24 -7.77 -11.88
N ARG A 117 -1.12 -7.62 -12.86
CA ARG A 117 -0.92 -6.71 -13.99
C ARG A 117 -2.19 -5.89 -14.21
N GLU A 118 -2.03 -4.59 -14.36
CA GLU A 118 -3.12 -3.67 -14.63
C GLU A 118 -2.83 -2.80 -15.86
N ALA A 119 -3.71 -2.88 -16.87
CA ALA A 119 -3.63 -2.04 -18.07
C ALA A 119 -4.08 -0.61 -17.75
N LEU A 120 -3.37 0.37 -18.29
CA LEU A 120 -3.62 1.79 -18.10
C LEU A 120 -4.25 2.38 -19.37
N PHE A 121 -5.57 2.17 -19.53
CA PHE A 121 -6.29 2.63 -20.70
C PHE A 121 -6.33 4.17 -20.78
N GLY A 122 -6.09 4.71 -21.98
CA GLY A 122 -6.11 6.14 -22.25
C GLY A 122 -4.87 6.92 -21.83
N LYS A 123 -3.92 6.29 -21.13
CA LYS A 123 -2.62 6.90 -20.79
C LYS A 123 -1.70 6.89 -22.01
N LYS A 124 -0.95 7.99 -22.19
CA LYS A 124 -0.05 8.21 -23.32
C LYS A 124 1.40 8.28 -22.86
N LEU A 125 2.32 8.19 -23.81
CA LEU A 125 3.73 8.47 -23.54
C LEU A 125 3.89 9.93 -23.06
N ASN A 126 4.80 10.12 -22.09
CA ASN A 126 5.08 11.36 -21.36
C ASN A 126 3.97 11.82 -20.40
N ASP A 127 2.87 11.08 -20.25
CA ASP A 127 1.92 11.34 -19.16
C ASP A 127 2.56 11.06 -17.82
N ARG A 128 2.14 11.81 -16.80
CA ARG A 128 2.49 11.53 -15.41
C ARG A 128 1.50 10.51 -14.83
N GLY A 129 2.03 9.54 -14.09
CA GLY A 129 1.26 8.58 -13.29
C GLY A 129 1.54 8.75 -11.81
N SER A 130 0.48 8.71 -11.00
CA SER A 130 0.58 8.67 -9.54
C SER A 130 -0.45 7.68 -9.02
N TYR A 131 0.02 6.60 -8.40
CA TYR A 131 -0.82 5.49 -7.96
C TYR A 131 -0.57 5.19 -6.50
N ASN A 132 -1.65 5.09 -5.72
CA ASN A 132 -1.60 4.61 -4.35
C ASN A 132 -2.04 3.15 -4.30
N LEU A 133 -1.22 2.29 -3.68
CA LEU A 133 -1.50 0.89 -3.51
C LEU A 133 -1.71 0.60 -2.02
N VAL A 134 -2.87 0.05 -1.67
CA VAL A 134 -3.14 -0.50 -0.34
C VAL A 134 -3.21 -2.01 -0.48
N LEU A 135 -2.30 -2.72 0.19
CA LEU A 135 -2.19 -4.17 0.19
C LEU A 135 -2.69 -4.73 1.51
N GLN A 136 -3.65 -5.65 1.45
CA GLN A 136 -4.26 -6.27 2.63
C GLN A 136 -4.36 -7.79 2.46
N LYS A 137 -3.98 -8.54 3.50
CA LYS A 137 -4.14 -9.98 3.59
C LYS A 137 -4.28 -10.39 5.05
N GLU A 138 -5.21 -11.30 5.35
CA GLU A 138 -5.35 -11.88 6.69
C GLU A 138 -4.02 -12.52 7.14
N GLY A 139 -3.64 -12.29 8.39
CA GLY A 139 -2.36 -12.76 8.95
C GLY A 139 -1.14 -11.89 8.60
N TYR A 140 -1.34 -10.77 7.90
CA TYR A 140 -0.28 -9.83 7.54
C TYR A 140 -0.64 -8.40 7.94
N PHE A 141 0.37 -7.58 8.22
CA PHE A 141 0.15 -6.14 8.38
C PHE A 141 -0.16 -5.51 7.04
N ALA A 142 -1.22 -4.72 6.98
CA ALA A 142 -1.56 -3.98 5.77
C ALA A 142 -0.48 -2.95 5.43
N LYS A 143 -0.25 -2.76 4.13
CA LYS A 143 0.80 -1.87 3.63
C LYS A 143 0.24 -0.88 2.62
N THR A 144 0.66 0.37 2.75
CA THR A 144 0.34 1.42 1.79
C THR A 144 1.62 1.96 1.16
N VAL A 145 1.66 2.02 -0.16
CA VAL A 145 2.77 2.58 -0.92
C VAL A 145 2.26 3.47 -2.05
N THR A 146 3.05 4.45 -2.46
CA THR A 146 2.72 5.33 -3.57
C THR A 146 3.77 5.18 -4.68
N TYR A 147 3.32 4.93 -5.89
CA TYR A 147 4.14 4.87 -7.10
C TYR A 147 3.92 6.12 -7.95
N ASN A 148 4.99 6.86 -8.22
CA ASN A 148 4.98 8.01 -9.10
C ASN A 148 5.94 7.76 -10.27
N THR A 149 5.49 8.07 -11.49
CA THR A 149 6.28 7.87 -12.70
C THR A 149 5.91 8.87 -13.79
N VAL A 150 6.77 8.96 -14.81
CA VAL A 150 6.44 9.48 -16.14
C VAL A 150 6.56 8.30 -17.10
N PHE A 151 5.57 8.09 -17.95
CA PHE A 151 5.55 6.98 -18.91
C PHE A 151 6.44 7.31 -20.12
N ASP A 152 7.76 7.13 -19.98
CA ASP A 152 8.78 7.49 -20.96
C ASP A 152 8.97 6.44 -22.08
N LYS A 153 8.41 5.25 -21.92
CA LYS A 153 8.48 4.13 -22.87
C LYS A 153 7.17 3.34 -22.94
N PRO A 154 6.88 2.69 -24.08
CA PRO A 154 5.69 1.84 -24.20
C PRO A 154 5.81 0.55 -23.37
N GLY A 155 4.67 -0.06 -23.04
CA GLY A 155 4.58 -1.36 -22.43
C GLY A 155 4.49 -1.36 -20.90
N GLN A 156 5.11 -2.35 -20.27
CA GLN A 156 4.94 -2.65 -18.85
C GLN A 156 5.93 -1.88 -17.98
N TYR A 157 5.40 -1.31 -16.88
CA TYR A 157 6.16 -0.70 -15.79
C TYR A 157 6.16 -1.62 -14.58
N ASP A 158 7.34 -2.04 -14.16
CA ASP A 158 7.55 -2.91 -13.00
C ASP A 158 7.66 -2.05 -11.73
N ILE A 159 6.60 -2.06 -10.90
CA ILE A 159 6.52 -1.27 -9.67
C ILE A 159 7.50 -1.79 -8.61
N GLN A 160 7.69 -3.11 -8.52
CA GLN A 160 8.55 -3.71 -7.51
C GLN A 160 10.04 -3.36 -7.70
N SER A 161 10.43 -2.93 -8.89
CA SER A 161 11.81 -2.47 -9.14
C SER A 161 12.16 -1.20 -8.35
N VAL A 162 11.15 -0.45 -7.91
CA VAL A 162 11.30 0.83 -7.18
C VAL A 162 10.62 0.84 -5.81
N LEU A 163 9.69 -0.09 -5.53
CA LEU A 163 8.93 -0.17 -4.28
C LEU A 163 9.05 -1.56 -3.65
N ASP A 164 9.25 -1.59 -2.34
CA ASP A 164 9.12 -2.83 -1.56
C ASP A 164 7.64 -3.17 -1.39
N LEU A 165 7.17 -4.27 -2.00
CA LEU A 165 5.81 -4.78 -1.90
C LEU A 165 5.71 -6.06 -1.03
N GLY A 166 6.77 -6.40 -0.29
CA GLY A 166 6.71 -7.46 0.71
C GLY A 166 5.81 -7.10 1.89
N LEU A 167 4.94 -8.03 2.30
CA LEU A 167 4.11 -7.89 3.49
C LEU A 167 4.79 -8.56 4.68
N ASP A 168 4.78 -7.91 5.85
CA ASP A 168 5.24 -8.50 7.10
C ASP A 168 4.12 -9.32 7.72
N PRO A 169 4.37 -10.60 8.11
CA PRO A 169 3.44 -11.39 8.89
C PRO A 169 3.05 -10.68 10.20
N GLN A 170 1.79 -10.80 10.61
CA GLN A 170 1.35 -10.29 11.91
C GLN A 170 2.02 -11.05 13.04
N VAL A 171 2.40 -10.33 14.07
CA VAL A 171 3.03 -10.86 15.30
C VAL A 171 2.24 -10.42 16.52
N THR A 172 2.38 -11.15 17.61
CA THR A 172 1.77 -10.81 18.91
C THR A 172 2.65 -9.88 19.73
N ASP A 173 3.98 -9.98 19.57
CA ASP A 173 4.97 -9.07 20.17
C ASP A 173 5.91 -8.54 19.07
N LEU A 174 6.20 -7.23 19.08
CA LEU A 174 7.08 -6.62 18.09
C LEU A 174 8.54 -7.09 18.19
N ALA A 175 8.95 -7.69 19.31
CA ALA A 175 10.25 -8.32 19.43
C ALA A 175 10.46 -9.50 18.46
N GLU A 176 9.37 -10.07 17.93
CA GLU A 176 9.42 -11.10 16.87
C GLU A 176 9.79 -10.52 15.48
N MET A 177 9.56 -9.23 15.26
CA MET A 177 9.89 -8.55 14.01
C MET A 177 11.31 -8.01 13.96
N VAL A 178 11.90 -7.72 15.11
CA VAL A 178 13.22 -7.09 15.23
C VAL A 178 13.91 -7.57 16.49
N GLN A 179 15.19 -7.86 16.39
CA GLN A 179 15.98 -8.22 17.58
C GLN A 179 16.10 -7.02 18.50
N ILE A 180 15.55 -7.13 19.72
CA ILE A 180 15.56 -6.11 20.77
C ILE A 180 16.39 -6.64 21.93
N ASN A 181 17.41 -5.89 22.33
CA ASN A 181 18.12 -6.15 23.57
C ASN A 181 17.30 -5.69 24.78
N PRO A 182 17.52 -6.26 25.98
CA PRO A 182 16.80 -5.86 27.18
C PRO A 182 16.83 -4.35 27.43
N ILE A 183 15.67 -3.78 27.73
CA ILE A 183 15.54 -2.36 28.11
C ILE A 183 15.97 -2.21 29.58
N ASN A 184 17.25 -1.95 29.77
CA ASN A 184 17.84 -1.90 31.09
C ASN A 184 17.72 -0.49 31.70
N PHE A 185 17.44 -0.47 33.02
CA PHE A 185 17.37 0.74 33.86
C PHE A 185 18.40 0.66 34.98
N ASP A 186 18.79 1.79 35.51
CA ASP A 186 19.55 1.81 36.76
C ASP A 186 18.70 1.26 37.93
N LEU A 187 19.38 0.83 38.99
CA LEU A 187 18.70 0.36 40.18
C LEU A 187 17.73 1.39 40.73
N ASN A 188 16.49 0.99 40.94
CA ASN A 188 15.38 1.85 41.42
C ASN A 188 15.08 3.07 40.54
N LYS A 189 15.54 3.09 39.28
CA LYS A 189 15.28 4.19 38.35
C LYS A 189 14.44 3.72 37.16
N TYR A 190 13.84 4.72 36.50
CA TYR A 190 13.05 4.58 35.26
C TYR A 190 13.43 5.62 34.19
N VAL A 191 14.60 6.26 34.35
CA VAL A 191 15.16 7.15 33.31
C VAL A 191 15.72 6.30 32.18
N ILE A 192 15.35 6.62 30.95
CA ILE A 192 15.82 5.91 29.76
C ILE A 192 17.32 6.18 29.56
N ARG A 193 18.10 5.12 29.57
CA ARG A 193 19.55 5.16 29.30
C ARG A 193 19.81 5.25 27.80
N PRO A 194 20.98 5.77 27.35
CA PRO A 194 21.30 5.87 25.93
C PRO A 194 21.20 4.55 25.16
N ASN A 195 21.67 3.44 25.75
CA ASN A 195 21.55 2.11 25.14
C ASN A 195 20.09 1.62 25.05
N ALA A 196 19.27 1.88 26.06
CA ALA A 196 17.84 1.57 26.02
C ALA A 196 17.12 2.43 24.95
N ALA A 197 17.53 3.67 24.76
CA ALA A 197 16.99 4.54 23.73
C ALA A 197 17.18 3.97 22.32
N VAL A 198 18.36 3.39 22.02
CA VAL A 198 18.63 2.75 20.73
C VAL A 198 17.68 1.57 20.48
N GLU A 199 17.38 0.78 21.50
CA GLU A 199 16.45 -0.34 21.38
C GLU A 199 15.01 0.14 21.20
N LEU A 200 14.58 1.15 21.93
CA LEU A 200 13.26 1.76 21.77
C LEU A 200 13.08 2.43 20.39
N ASP A 201 14.14 2.95 19.78
CA ASP A 201 14.11 3.53 18.44
C ASP A 201 13.80 2.49 17.35
N LYS A 202 14.11 1.20 17.57
CA LYS A 202 13.68 0.13 16.67
C LYS A 202 12.14 -0.02 16.67
N ILE A 203 11.50 0.10 17.84
CA ILE A 203 10.04 0.09 17.98
C ILE A 203 9.43 1.35 17.35
N VAL A 204 10.05 2.51 17.52
CA VAL A 204 9.64 3.74 16.82
C VAL A 204 9.61 3.53 15.31
N ALA A 205 10.64 2.90 14.73
CA ALA A 205 10.70 2.62 13.30
C ALA A 205 9.54 1.71 12.83
N ILE A 206 9.24 0.65 13.59
CA ILE A 206 8.11 -0.25 13.27
C ILE A 206 6.78 0.52 13.39
N MET A 207 6.56 1.26 14.45
CA MET A 207 5.30 2.00 14.65
C MET A 207 5.11 3.12 13.65
N ASN A 208 6.17 3.72 13.12
CA ASN A 208 6.07 4.70 12.03
C ASN A 208 5.79 4.03 10.68
N LYS A 209 6.29 2.81 10.46
CA LYS A 209 5.97 1.99 9.30
C LYS A 209 4.49 1.56 9.27
N TYR A 210 3.91 1.29 10.45
CA TYR A 210 2.51 0.88 10.63
C TYR A 210 1.73 1.94 11.43
N PRO A 211 1.27 3.03 10.79
CA PRO A 211 0.78 4.23 11.48
C PRO A 211 -0.56 4.05 12.21
N TYR A 212 -1.25 2.93 12.04
CA TYR A 212 -2.51 2.62 12.72
C TYR A 212 -2.37 1.56 13.81
N MET A 213 -1.22 0.89 13.89
CA MET A 213 -0.94 -0.14 14.89
C MET A 213 -1.01 0.44 16.31
N VAL A 214 -1.66 -0.30 17.21
CA VAL A 214 -1.74 0.02 18.64
C VAL A 214 -0.91 -0.99 19.44
N VAL A 215 -0.06 -0.50 20.33
CA VAL A 215 0.90 -1.31 21.11
C VAL A 215 0.74 -1.05 22.61
N GLU A 216 0.69 -2.12 23.39
CA GLU A 216 0.91 -2.09 24.84
C GLU A 216 2.37 -2.40 25.14
N LEU A 217 3.07 -1.49 25.84
CA LEU A 217 4.39 -1.72 26.38
C LEU A 217 4.26 -2.25 27.80
N GLY A 218 4.48 -3.56 27.97
CA GLY A 218 4.46 -4.26 29.25
C GLY A 218 5.84 -4.24 29.90
N SER A 219 5.93 -3.98 31.21
CA SER A 219 7.16 -4.12 31.97
C SER A 219 6.95 -5.04 33.18
N HIS A 220 7.93 -5.91 33.41
CA HIS A 220 7.90 -6.99 34.41
C HIS A 220 9.10 -6.87 35.34
N THR A 221 8.96 -7.43 36.54
CA THR A 221 10.04 -7.59 37.54
C THR A 221 10.20 -9.05 37.90
N ASP A 222 11.28 -9.38 38.58
CA ASP A 222 11.35 -10.60 39.39
C ASP A 222 10.56 -10.40 40.71
N CYS A 223 10.52 -11.44 41.55
CA CYS A 223 9.73 -11.46 42.80
C CYS A 223 10.48 -10.96 44.04
N ARG A 224 11.74 -10.54 43.93
CA ARG A 224 12.62 -10.32 45.12
C ARG A 224 12.33 -9.07 45.95
N ALA A 225 11.42 -8.20 45.50
CA ALA A 225 10.92 -7.09 46.27
C ALA A 225 9.44 -7.26 46.62
N SER A 226 8.82 -6.33 47.34
CA SER A 226 7.39 -6.44 47.63
C SER A 226 6.54 -6.26 46.38
N ILE A 227 5.39 -6.96 46.30
CA ILE A 227 4.44 -6.91 45.18
C ILE A 227 4.07 -5.46 44.83
N ALA A 228 3.76 -4.64 45.87
CA ALA A 228 3.41 -3.22 45.66
C ALA A 228 4.55 -2.41 45.07
N TYR A 229 5.79 -2.68 45.53
CA TYR A 229 6.99 -2.04 44.99
C TYR A 229 7.24 -2.43 43.55
N ASN A 230 7.20 -3.74 43.24
CA ASN A 230 7.40 -4.31 41.90
C ASN A 230 6.37 -3.79 40.93
N MET A 231 5.10 -3.69 41.33
CA MET A 231 4.04 -3.11 40.52
C MET A 231 4.33 -1.63 40.17
N LYS A 232 4.67 -0.82 41.18
CA LYS A 232 4.99 0.61 41.00
C LYS A 232 6.23 0.81 40.14
N LEU A 233 7.29 0.02 40.36
CA LEU A 233 8.54 0.13 39.60
C LEU A 233 8.32 -0.23 38.13
N SER A 234 7.65 -1.35 37.84
CA SER A 234 7.34 -1.77 36.49
C SER A 234 6.43 -0.75 35.77
N ASP A 235 5.42 -0.20 36.43
CA ASP A 235 4.53 0.79 35.86
C ASP A 235 5.27 2.08 35.48
N ASN A 236 6.15 2.57 36.35
CA ASN A 236 6.99 3.74 36.06
C ASN A 236 7.93 3.48 34.87
N ARG A 237 8.54 2.30 34.78
CA ARG A 237 9.42 1.91 33.67
C ARG A 237 8.65 1.80 32.35
N ALA A 238 7.49 1.13 32.36
CA ALA A 238 6.62 1.02 31.20
C ALA A 238 6.18 2.40 30.68
N LYS A 239 5.70 3.27 31.56
CA LYS A 239 5.29 4.63 31.22
C LYS A 239 6.44 5.49 30.70
N ALA A 240 7.62 5.39 31.27
CA ALA A 240 8.80 6.12 30.81
C ALA A 240 9.23 5.68 29.41
N SER A 241 9.25 4.38 29.14
CA SER A 241 9.55 3.83 27.81
C SER A 241 8.48 4.21 26.76
N ALA A 242 7.21 4.11 27.12
CA ALA A 242 6.12 4.53 26.24
C ALA A 242 6.16 6.04 25.97
N ALA A 243 6.47 6.88 26.98
CA ALA A 243 6.62 8.31 26.80
C ALA A 243 7.80 8.69 25.87
N TYR A 244 8.89 7.91 25.90
CA TYR A 244 9.99 8.07 24.95
C TYR A 244 9.54 7.83 23.51
N ILE A 245 8.82 6.72 23.27
CA ILE A 245 8.32 6.34 21.93
C ILE A 245 7.26 7.36 21.46
N LYS A 246 6.32 7.76 22.32
CA LYS A 246 5.28 8.76 22.02
C LYS A 246 5.81 10.05 21.40
N LYS A 247 6.99 10.50 21.82
CA LYS A 247 7.63 11.72 21.30
C LYS A 247 8.12 11.61 19.85
N LYS A 248 8.24 10.38 19.33
CA LYS A 248 8.90 10.09 18.05
C LYS A 248 7.97 9.45 17.00
N ILE A 249 6.75 9.13 17.39
CA ILE A 249 5.76 8.52 16.48
C ILE A 249 4.64 9.51 16.14
N THR A 250 4.04 9.33 14.97
CA THR A 250 2.78 10.00 14.63
C THR A 250 1.65 9.42 15.48
N ASN A 251 0.72 10.27 15.95
CA ASN A 251 -0.39 9.86 16.80
C ASN A 251 0.06 9.10 18.07
N PRO A 252 0.54 9.83 19.10
CA PRO A 252 1.14 9.27 20.32
C PRO A 252 0.25 8.31 21.12
N GLU A 253 -1.09 8.41 20.97
CA GLU A 253 -2.04 7.59 21.75
C GLU A 253 -2.05 6.10 21.32
N ARG A 254 -1.33 5.76 20.26
CA ARG A 254 -1.18 4.37 19.78
C ARG A 254 -0.27 3.50 20.65
N ILE A 255 0.44 4.08 21.62
CA ILE A 255 1.24 3.31 22.58
C ILE A 255 0.94 3.74 24.00
N TYR A 256 0.84 2.79 24.89
CA TYR A 256 0.71 3.04 26.33
C TYR A 256 1.55 2.06 27.12
N GLY A 257 2.06 2.48 28.27
CA GLY A 257 2.85 1.67 29.18
C GLY A 257 2.00 1.07 30.30
N LYS A 258 2.22 -0.21 30.63
CA LYS A 258 1.56 -0.92 31.71
C LYS A 258 2.56 -1.78 32.49
N GLY A 259 2.64 -1.56 33.80
CA GLY A 259 3.40 -2.40 34.70
C GLY A 259 2.64 -3.65 35.10
N TYR A 260 3.34 -4.76 35.17
CA TYR A 260 2.82 -6.07 35.60
C TYR A 260 3.49 -6.56 36.88
N GLY A 261 4.55 -5.88 37.37
CA GLY A 261 5.33 -6.36 38.51
C GLY A 261 5.78 -7.80 38.29
N GLU A 262 5.63 -8.62 39.31
CA GLU A 262 5.95 -10.05 39.29
C GLU A 262 4.77 -10.95 38.95
N SER A 263 3.61 -10.40 38.57
CA SER A 263 2.37 -11.16 38.35
C SER A 263 2.41 -12.10 37.12
N ARG A 264 3.44 -11.97 36.28
CA ARG A 264 3.59 -12.73 35.02
C ARG A 264 5.03 -13.22 34.87
N LEU A 265 5.46 -14.08 35.80
CA LEU A 265 6.78 -14.73 35.69
C LEU A 265 6.80 -15.71 34.50
N LEU A 266 7.96 -15.86 33.87
CA LEU A 266 8.18 -16.81 32.77
C LEU A 266 8.63 -18.19 33.22
N ASN A 267 8.95 -18.33 34.51
CA ASN A 267 9.48 -19.53 35.14
C ASN A 267 8.94 -19.66 36.57
N ASP A 268 9.29 -20.76 37.25
CA ASP A 268 8.84 -21.07 38.59
C ASP A 268 9.62 -20.31 39.70
N CYS A 269 10.17 -19.15 39.38
CA CYS A 269 10.96 -18.32 40.29
C CYS A 269 10.09 -17.36 41.13
N GLY A 270 8.90 -17.79 41.53
CA GLY A 270 8.02 -17.04 42.41
C GLY A 270 8.58 -16.96 43.86
N CYS A 271 8.24 -15.89 44.60
CA CYS A 271 8.51 -15.73 46.00
C CYS A 271 7.23 -15.95 46.80
N GLU A 272 7.27 -16.75 47.87
CA GLU A 272 6.11 -16.96 48.73
C GLU A 272 6.24 -16.16 50.02
N GLY A 273 5.49 -15.12 50.19
CA GLY A 273 5.53 -14.24 51.36
C GLY A 273 6.93 -13.60 51.53
N ASN A 274 7.61 -13.99 52.63
CA ASN A 274 8.97 -13.51 52.92
C ASN A 274 10.07 -14.49 52.41
N VAL A 275 9.71 -15.60 51.83
CA VAL A 275 10.66 -16.59 51.29
C VAL A 275 11.06 -16.16 49.89
N LYS A 276 12.34 -15.89 49.68
CA LYS A 276 12.90 -15.63 48.36
C LYS A 276 13.02 -16.94 47.56
N SER A 277 12.82 -16.85 46.26
CA SER A 277 13.11 -17.97 45.35
C SER A 277 14.58 -18.35 45.38
N ASP A 278 14.87 -19.65 45.26
CA ASP A 278 16.23 -20.21 45.13
C ASP A 278 16.80 -20.14 43.72
N CYS A 279 16.09 -19.47 42.80
CA CYS A 279 16.51 -19.31 41.42
C CYS A 279 17.81 -18.49 41.28
N SER A 280 18.56 -18.81 40.24
CA SER A 280 19.77 -18.07 39.86
C SER A 280 19.46 -16.64 39.38
N GLU A 281 20.50 -15.80 39.32
CA GLU A 281 20.36 -14.44 38.82
C GLU A 281 19.91 -14.41 37.36
N GLU A 282 20.38 -15.35 36.53
CA GLU A 282 20.02 -15.51 35.14
C GLU A 282 18.54 -15.89 34.97
N GLU A 283 18.00 -16.70 35.88
CA GLU A 283 16.57 -17.05 35.87
C GLU A 283 15.70 -15.87 36.31
N HIS A 284 16.15 -15.12 37.31
CA HIS A 284 15.49 -13.86 37.69
C HIS A 284 15.57 -12.79 36.59
N GLU A 285 16.67 -12.73 35.84
CA GLU A 285 16.83 -11.77 34.72
C GLU A 285 15.81 -12.02 33.62
N LYS A 286 15.44 -13.24 33.31
CA LYS A 286 14.38 -13.57 32.34
C LYS A 286 13.04 -12.92 32.69
N ASN A 287 12.75 -12.76 33.99
CA ASN A 287 11.53 -12.14 34.47
C ASN A 287 11.57 -10.60 34.39
N ARG A 288 12.75 -9.97 34.47
CA ARG A 288 12.96 -8.53 34.34
C ARG A 288 12.99 -8.10 32.87
N ARG A 289 11.83 -8.10 32.22
CA ARG A 289 11.71 -7.89 30.79
C ARG A 289 10.73 -6.78 30.42
N THR A 290 10.81 -6.37 29.18
CA THR A 290 9.85 -5.48 28.50
C THR A 290 9.27 -6.22 27.30
N GLU A 291 7.95 -6.18 27.15
CA GLU A 291 7.17 -6.73 26.03
C GLU A 291 6.53 -5.60 25.23
N PHE A 292 6.36 -5.80 23.92
CA PHE A 292 5.72 -4.82 23.01
C PHE A 292 4.55 -5.51 22.31
N LYS A 293 3.47 -5.73 23.08
CA LYS A 293 2.30 -6.48 22.61
C LYS A 293 1.49 -5.69 21.60
N VAL A 294 1.24 -6.28 20.43
CA VAL A 294 0.32 -5.73 19.43
C VAL A 294 -1.12 -5.92 19.89
N ILE A 295 -1.83 -4.82 20.15
CA ILE A 295 -3.23 -4.81 20.57
C ILE A 295 -4.18 -4.74 19.37
N SER A 296 -3.76 -3.99 18.33
CA SER A 296 -4.49 -3.88 17.07
C SER A 296 -3.50 -3.55 15.97
N THR A 297 -3.67 -4.16 14.81
CA THR A 297 -2.92 -3.80 13.58
C THR A 297 -3.42 -2.51 12.99
N GLY A 298 -4.70 -2.15 13.26
CA GLY A 298 -5.36 -0.95 12.75
C GLY A 298 -5.70 -1.02 11.26
N ASP A 299 -5.71 -2.20 10.66
CA ASP A 299 -5.98 -2.40 9.23
C ASP A 299 -7.39 -1.90 8.85
N ASP A 300 -8.34 -1.98 9.77
CA ASP A 300 -9.70 -1.44 9.67
C ASP A 300 -9.76 0.09 9.52
N LYS A 301 -8.70 0.79 9.92
CA LYS A 301 -8.60 2.26 9.82
C LYS A 301 -8.00 2.74 8.50
N ILE A 302 -7.45 1.83 7.70
CA ILE A 302 -6.91 2.16 6.39
C ILE A 302 -8.07 2.45 5.44
N LYS A 303 -8.24 3.72 5.10
CA LYS A 303 -9.28 4.15 4.17
C LYS A 303 -8.91 3.74 2.75
N VAL A 304 -9.81 3.00 2.12
CA VAL A 304 -9.79 2.73 0.69
C VAL A 304 -10.93 3.54 0.08
N ASN A 305 -10.62 4.33 -0.95
CA ASN A 305 -11.64 5.06 -1.70
C ASN A 305 -12.60 4.05 -2.35
N ASN A 306 -13.84 4.47 -2.61
CA ASN A 306 -14.84 3.61 -3.25
C ASN A 306 -14.27 3.00 -4.52
N THR A 307 -14.32 1.66 -4.61
CA THR A 307 -13.88 0.93 -5.79
C THR A 307 -14.85 1.18 -6.94
N SER A 308 -14.34 1.58 -8.11
CA SER A 308 -15.10 1.56 -9.34
C SER A 308 -14.91 0.19 -10.03
N THR A 309 -15.93 -0.28 -10.72
CA THR A 309 -15.83 -1.46 -11.59
C THR A 309 -15.24 -1.13 -12.94
N ASP A 310 -15.09 0.18 -13.24
CA ASP A 310 -14.56 0.64 -14.51
C ASP A 310 -13.02 0.55 -14.53
N SER A 311 -12.48 0.17 -15.70
CA SER A 311 -11.04 0.20 -15.98
C SER A 311 -10.48 1.62 -15.84
N PHE A 312 -9.21 1.74 -15.51
CA PHE A 312 -8.47 3.01 -15.49
C PHE A 312 -8.44 3.67 -16.87
#